data_b23544ce745a91e6cdd8498aa852779a
#
_entry.id   b23544ce745a91e6cdd8498aa852779a
#
_cell.length_a   1.000
_cell.length_b   1.000
_cell.length_c   1.000
_cell.angle_alpha   90.00
_cell.angle_beta   90.00
_cell.angle_gamma   90.00
#
_symmetry.space_group_name_H-M   'P 1'
#
loop_
_entity.id
_entity.type
_entity.pdbx_description
1 polymer ?
#
loop_
_entity_poly.entity_id
_entity_poly.type
_entity_poly.pdbx_seq_one_letter_code
_entity_poly.pdbx_strand_id
1 'polypeptide(L)'
;MIDLHSHIAWGYDDGAVDAAESLAMARLYAEQGVATVAATPHVTFGWATPPTDLPERCAELTAQWRSDGIALELVPAAEIYLVGDTAERLAERRDGCRPLGQSRYVLVEFNLGGSSTEAIRPLGDLLDGGWRPLLAHAERYGYFWKHPEALADIAAMGVRLQVTAGSLLGEFGSAARALAERLVRAELTAVVAT
;
A
#
# COMPACT_ATOMS: atom_id res chain seq x y z
N MET A 1 11.67 -11.51 6.21
CA MET A 1 10.39 -10.76 6.36
C MET A 1 10.03 -10.19 5.00
N ILE A 2 8.75 -9.86 4.75
CA ILE A 2 8.27 -9.20 3.52
C ILE A 2 7.51 -7.95 3.94
N ASP A 3 7.78 -6.80 3.32
CA ASP A 3 6.96 -5.61 3.44
C ASP A 3 6.10 -5.44 2.18
N LEU A 4 4.82 -5.19 2.36
CA LEU A 4 3.84 -5.12 1.26
C LEU A 4 3.45 -3.69 0.86
N HIS A 5 4.00 -2.67 1.55
CA HIS A 5 3.67 -1.27 1.29
C HIS A 5 4.88 -0.37 1.56
N SER A 6 5.51 0.12 0.51
CA SER A 6 6.66 1.03 0.63
C SER A 6 6.84 1.90 -0.62
N HIS A 7 7.13 3.18 -0.40
CA HIS A 7 7.45 4.16 -1.45
C HIS A 7 8.97 4.26 -1.66
N ILE A 8 9.63 3.09 -1.68
CA ILE A 8 11.09 2.98 -1.79
C ILE A 8 11.62 3.30 -3.19
N ALA A 9 10.82 3.14 -4.23
CA ALA A 9 11.22 3.46 -5.61
C ALA A 9 11.18 4.98 -5.81
N TRP A 10 12.34 5.60 -5.92
CA TRP A 10 12.50 7.05 -5.95
C TRP A 10 11.90 7.73 -7.20
N GLY A 11 11.40 8.95 -6.99
CA GLY A 11 11.02 9.86 -8.07
C GLY A 11 9.61 9.67 -8.64
N TYR A 12 8.76 8.88 -7.99
CA TYR A 12 7.38 8.67 -8.41
C TYR A 12 6.37 9.49 -7.62
N ASP A 13 6.59 9.64 -6.31
CA ASP A 13 5.63 10.22 -5.37
C ASP A 13 6.33 10.87 -4.17
N ASP A 14 5.68 10.92 -3.03
CA ASP A 14 6.17 11.49 -1.76
C ASP A 14 7.11 10.57 -0.96
N GLY A 15 7.49 9.41 -1.52
CA GLY A 15 8.48 8.50 -0.96
C GLY A 15 9.92 8.98 -1.17
N ALA A 16 10.82 8.04 -1.46
CA ALA A 16 12.23 8.35 -1.71
C ALA A 16 12.40 9.41 -2.82
N VAL A 17 13.05 10.51 -2.50
CA VAL A 17 13.19 11.62 -3.45
C VAL A 17 14.27 11.38 -4.49
N ASP A 18 15.26 10.54 -4.16
CA ASP A 18 16.37 10.20 -5.06
C ASP A 18 16.94 8.79 -4.80
N ALA A 19 17.89 8.40 -5.63
CA ALA A 19 18.54 7.09 -5.53
C ALA A 19 19.31 6.89 -4.22
N ALA A 20 19.82 7.96 -3.60
CA ALA A 20 20.57 7.86 -2.35
C ALA A 20 19.63 7.54 -1.19
N GLU A 21 18.46 8.17 -1.13
CA GLU A 21 17.45 7.88 -0.13
C GLU A 21 16.86 6.48 -0.31
N SER A 22 16.53 6.09 -1.55
CA SER A 22 16.12 4.73 -1.90
C SER A 22 17.13 3.68 -1.43
N LEU A 23 18.42 3.92 -1.64
CA LEU A 23 19.50 3.05 -1.15
C LEU A 23 19.59 3.02 0.38
N ALA A 24 19.40 4.15 1.05
CA ALA A 24 19.38 4.20 2.52
C ALA A 24 18.22 3.38 3.09
N MET A 25 17.02 3.48 2.51
CA MET A 25 15.87 2.65 2.86
C MET A 25 16.18 1.17 2.65
N ALA A 26 16.78 0.80 1.52
CA ALA A 26 17.14 -0.58 1.21
C ALA A 26 18.09 -1.19 2.25
N ARG A 27 19.08 -0.42 2.72
CA ARG A 27 19.97 -0.85 3.79
C ARG A 27 19.24 -1.10 5.10
N LEU A 28 18.35 -0.18 5.49
CA LEU A 28 17.56 -0.34 6.72
C LEU A 28 16.67 -1.58 6.66
N TYR A 29 16.01 -1.84 5.53
CA TYR A 29 15.23 -3.06 5.33
C TYR A 29 16.08 -4.32 5.48
N ALA A 30 17.23 -4.36 4.83
CA ALA A 30 18.13 -5.51 4.88
C ALA A 30 18.68 -5.75 6.30
N GLU A 31 19.06 -4.68 7.01
CA GLU A 31 19.52 -4.73 8.41
C GLU A 31 18.45 -5.29 9.35
N GLN A 32 17.18 -5.05 9.05
CA GLN A 32 16.04 -5.56 9.82
C GLN A 32 15.56 -6.95 9.37
N GLY A 33 16.26 -7.58 8.43
CA GLY A 33 15.93 -8.92 7.94
C GLY A 33 14.72 -8.96 7.00
N VAL A 34 14.38 -7.84 6.37
CA VAL A 34 13.41 -7.81 5.27
C VAL A 34 14.13 -8.27 4.01
N ALA A 35 13.59 -9.27 3.34
CA ALA A 35 14.17 -9.84 2.14
C ALA A 35 13.47 -9.38 0.85
N THR A 36 12.21 -8.97 0.97
CA THR A 36 11.41 -8.55 -0.18
C THR A 36 10.52 -7.36 0.22
N VAL A 37 10.46 -6.36 -0.64
CA VAL A 37 9.61 -5.18 -0.47
C VAL A 37 8.76 -5.01 -1.72
N ALA A 38 7.45 -4.81 -1.55
CA ALA A 38 6.60 -4.33 -2.62
C ALA A 38 6.81 -2.81 -2.77
N ALA A 39 7.35 -2.39 -3.90
CA ALA A 39 7.40 -0.99 -4.26
C ALA A 39 6.01 -0.56 -4.74
N THR A 40 5.36 0.28 -3.96
CA THR A 40 3.96 0.66 -4.14
C THR A 40 3.79 2.17 -4.32
N PRO A 41 4.39 2.79 -5.34
CA PRO A 41 4.15 4.20 -5.56
C PRO A 41 2.66 4.46 -5.80
N HIS A 42 2.23 5.67 -5.45
CA HIS A 42 0.86 6.10 -5.66
C HIS A 42 0.47 6.07 -7.14
N VAL A 43 -0.72 5.53 -7.40
CA VAL A 43 -1.43 5.68 -8.66
C VAL A 43 -2.67 6.54 -8.43
N THR A 44 -2.53 7.83 -8.73
CA THR A 44 -3.57 8.84 -8.58
C THR A 44 -3.96 9.40 -9.95
N PHE A 45 -5.24 9.32 -10.29
CA PHE A 45 -5.68 9.68 -11.65
C PHE A 45 -5.79 11.19 -11.83
N GLY A 46 -4.96 11.73 -12.72
CA GLY A 46 -4.92 13.15 -13.07
C GLY A 46 -4.02 14.04 -12.19
N TRP A 47 -3.25 13.47 -11.25
CA TRP A 47 -2.43 14.24 -10.29
C TRP A 47 -0.93 14.01 -10.41
N ALA A 48 -0.50 12.87 -10.94
CA ALA A 48 0.90 12.52 -11.11
C ALA A 48 1.13 11.72 -12.39
N THR A 49 2.40 11.60 -12.80
CA THR A 49 2.78 10.71 -13.90
C THR A 49 2.61 9.27 -13.45
N PRO A 50 1.85 8.44 -14.19
CA PRO A 50 1.68 7.05 -13.82
C PRO A 50 3.02 6.29 -13.81
N PRO A 51 3.31 5.45 -12.80
CA PRO A 51 4.56 4.70 -12.68
C PRO A 51 4.58 3.48 -13.63
N THR A 52 4.52 3.73 -14.94
CA THR A 52 4.41 2.68 -15.96
C THR A 52 5.70 1.90 -16.12
N ASP A 53 6.86 2.52 -15.89
CA ASP A 53 8.22 1.96 -15.98
C ASP A 53 8.70 1.35 -14.63
N LEU A 54 7.84 1.26 -13.63
CA LEU A 54 8.19 0.73 -12.31
C LEU A 54 8.80 -0.69 -12.34
N PRO A 55 8.36 -1.64 -13.21
CA PRO A 55 8.98 -2.97 -13.25
C PRO A 55 10.46 -2.91 -13.63
N GLU A 56 10.80 -2.11 -14.62
CA GLU A 56 12.16 -1.89 -15.08
C GLU A 56 12.99 -1.23 -13.97
N ARG A 57 12.44 -0.21 -13.33
CA ARG A 57 13.07 0.48 -12.20
C ARG A 57 13.34 -0.46 -11.04
N CYS A 58 12.38 -1.30 -10.65
CA CYS A 58 12.56 -2.28 -9.58
C CYS A 58 13.67 -3.30 -9.93
N ALA A 59 13.73 -3.75 -11.17
CA ALA A 59 14.78 -4.67 -11.63
C ALA A 59 16.17 -4.02 -11.57
N GLU A 60 16.30 -2.77 -12.03
CA GLU A 60 17.54 -1.99 -11.99
C GLU A 60 18.02 -1.79 -10.55
N LEU A 61 17.15 -1.32 -9.64
CA LEU A 61 17.47 -1.09 -8.25
C LEU A 61 17.88 -2.39 -7.54
N THR A 62 17.13 -3.47 -7.75
CA THR A 62 17.46 -4.78 -7.19
C THR A 62 18.82 -5.27 -7.65
N ALA A 63 19.16 -5.12 -8.93
CA ALA A 63 20.45 -5.52 -9.48
C ALA A 63 21.60 -4.68 -8.90
N GLN A 64 21.41 -3.37 -8.82
CA GLN A 64 22.39 -2.45 -8.22
C GLN A 64 22.65 -2.78 -6.76
N TRP A 65 21.59 -2.89 -5.93
CA TRP A 65 21.73 -3.18 -4.50
C TRP A 65 22.37 -4.54 -4.23
N ARG A 66 22.08 -5.53 -5.08
CA ARG A 66 22.77 -6.84 -5.01
C ARG A 66 24.25 -6.69 -5.27
N SER A 67 24.68 -5.84 -6.23
CA SER A 67 26.11 -5.57 -6.47
C SER A 67 26.78 -4.85 -5.29
N ASP A 68 26.00 -4.08 -4.53
CA ASP A 68 26.43 -3.37 -3.32
C ASP A 68 26.37 -4.26 -2.04
N GLY A 69 26.03 -5.55 -2.20
CA GLY A 69 25.96 -6.51 -1.10
C GLY A 69 24.66 -6.46 -0.30
N ILE A 70 23.62 -5.75 -0.78
CA ILE A 70 22.31 -5.67 -0.13
C ILE A 70 21.39 -6.73 -0.70
N ALA A 71 20.98 -7.69 0.13
CA ALA A 71 20.09 -8.79 -0.27
C ALA A 71 18.61 -8.39 -0.10
N LEU A 72 18.16 -7.42 -0.89
CA LEU A 72 16.77 -6.97 -0.92
C LEU A 72 16.22 -7.10 -2.33
N GLU A 73 15.03 -7.70 -2.47
CA GLU A 73 14.30 -7.81 -3.73
C GLU A 73 13.14 -6.82 -3.75
N LEU A 74 12.99 -6.11 -4.86
CA LEU A 74 11.81 -5.27 -5.10
C LEU A 74 10.81 -6.00 -6.00
N VAL A 75 9.55 -5.98 -5.58
CA VAL A 75 8.41 -6.46 -6.35
C VAL A 75 7.59 -5.24 -6.78
N PRO A 76 7.44 -4.97 -8.09
CA PRO A 76 6.63 -3.85 -8.54
C PRO A 76 5.15 -4.07 -8.21
N ALA A 77 4.55 -3.07 -7.57
CA ALA A 77 3.14 -3.03 -7.21
C ALA A 77 2.63 -1.58 -7.32
N ALA A 78 1.46 -1.28 -6.80
CA ALA A 78 0.96 0.09 -6.74
C ALA A 78 0.06 0.26 -5.51
N GLU A 79 0.11 1.45 -4.89
CA GLU A 79 -0.95 1.93 -4.04
C GLU A 79 -1.94 2.73 -4.89
N ILE A 80 -3.12 2.15 -5.10
CA ILE A 80 -4.08 2.66 -6.08
C ILE A 80 -5.16 3.47 -5.38
N TYR A 81 -5.27 4.74 -5.75
CA TYR A 81 -6.38 5.56 -5.29
C TYR A 81 -7.69 5.08 -5.92
N LEU A 82 -8.68 4.76 -5.09
CA LEU A 82 -9.98 4.20 -5.52
C LEU A 82 -10.79 5.24 -6.30
N VAL A 83 -11.17 4.85 -7.52
CA VAL A 83 -12.13 5.55 -8.38
C VAL A 83 -13.11 4.54 -8.98
N GLY A 84 -14.18 5.02 -9.61
CA GLY A 84 -15.26 4.15 -10.09
C GLY A 84 -14.84 3.12 -11.16
N ASP A 85 -13.74 3.34 -11.89
CA ASP A 85 -13.22 2.44 -12.93
C ASP A 85 -11.93 1.73 -12.55
N THR A 86 -11.58 1.70 -11.23
CA THR A 86 -10.34 1.07 -10.75
C THR A 86 -10.23 -0.42 -11.13
N ALA A 87 -11.33 -1.16 -11.05
CA ALA A 87 -11.34 -2.59 -11.42
C ALA A 87 -11.00 -2.82 -12.90
N GLU A 88 -11.53 -1.97 -13.78
CA GLU A 88 -11.24 -2.00 -15.22
C GLU A 88 -9.78 -1.65 -15.51
N ARG A 89 -9.26 -0.56 -14.90
CA ARG A 89 -7.85 -0.15 -15.04
C ARG A 89 -6.88 -1.24 -14.60
N LEU A 90 -7.19 -1.93 -13.51
CA LEU A 90 -6.40 -3.08 -13.04
C LEU A 90 -6.43 -4.24 -14.04
N ALA A 91 -7.60 -4.59 -14.57
CA ALA A 91 -7.75 -5.67 -15.54
C ALA A 91 -6.94 -5.40 -16.81
N GLU A 92 -6.90 -4.15 -17.25
CA GLU A 92 -6.18 -3.70 -18.44
C GLU A 92 -4.73 -3.26 -18.17
N ARG A 93 -4.30 -3.27 -16.92
CA ARG A 93 -2.97 -2.77 -16.51
C ARG A 93 -2.71 -1.32 -16.95
N ARG A 94 -3.75 -0.50 -17.02
CA ARG A 94 -3.65 0.91 -17.41
C ARG A 94 -3.03 1.77 -16.30
N ASP A 95 -2.36 2.84 -16.70
CA ASP A 95 -1.91 3.93 -15.83
C ASP A 95 -1.05 3.48 -14.65
N GLY A 96 -0.27 2.41 -14.81
CA GLY A 96 0.55 1.88 -13.73
C GLY A 96 -0.20 1.01 -12.72
N CYS A 97 -1.51 0.84 -12.84
CA CYS A 97 -2.30 -0.05 -11.98
C CYS A 97 -1.78 -1.48 -12.04
N ARG A 98 -1.40 -2.01 -10.87
CA ARG A 98 -0.90 -3.39 -10.77
C ARG A 98 -1.14 -3.97 -9.38
N PRO A 99 -1.36 -5.29 -9.27
CA PRO A 99 -1.49 -5.96 -7.99
C PRO A 99 -0.14 -6.14 -7.30
N LEU A 100 -0.17 -6.65 -6.08
CA LEU A 100 1.00 -7.09 -5.33
C LEU A 100 1.61 -8.33 -6.01
N GLY A 101 2.66 -8.11 -6.77
CA GLY A 101 3.33 -9.14 -7.56
C GLY A 101 2.39 -9.81 -8.59
N GLN A 102 2.38 -11.13 -8.60
CA GLN A 102 1.54 -11.93 -9.50
C GLN A 102 0.23 -12.41 -8.85
N SER A 103 -0.12 -11.84 -7.71
CA SER A 103 -1.30 -12.24 -6.96
C SER A 103 -2.58 -11.55 -7.47
N ARG A 104 -3.70 -11.82 -6.80
CA ARG A 104 -4.95 -11.06 -6.95
C ARG A 104 -5.11 -9.96 -5.91
N TYR A 105 -4.15 -9.82 -4.99
CA TYR A 105 -4.21 -8.75 -3.99
C TYR A 105 -3.82 -7.42 -4.61
N VAL A 106 -4.57 -6.39 -4.26
CA VAL A 106 -4.36 -5.01 -4.72
C VAL A 106 -4.36 -4.07 -3.52
N LEU A 107 -3.30 -3.30 -3.38
CA LEU A 107 -3.22 -2.28 -2.35
C LEU A 107 -4.00 -1.05 -2.83
N VAL A 108 -4.94 -0.60 -2.03
CA VAL A 108 -5.84 0.48 -2.39
C VAL A 108 -5.99 1.49 -1.27
N GLU A 109 -6.18 2.74 -1.65
CA GLU A 109 -6.49 3.83 -0.74
C GLU A 109 -7.65 4.68 -1.26
N PHE A 110 -8.20 5.55 -0.43
CA PHE A 110 -9.13 6.59 -0.80
C PHE A 110 -8.87 7.87 0.01
N ASN A 111 -9.71 8.88 -0.12
CA ASN A 111 -9.50 10.15 0.60
C ASN A 111 -9.45 9.95 2.12
N LEU A 112 -8.32 10.27 2.76
CA LEU A 112 -8.14 10.14 4.21
C LEU A 112 -9.13 10.96 5.03
N GLY A 113 -9.65 12.05 4.46
CA GLY A 113 -10.72 12.87 5.04
C GLY A 113 -12.12 12.46 4.62
N GLY A 114 -12.24 11.50 3.70
CA GLY A 114 -13.50 11.00 3.17
C GLY A 114 -14.22 10.03 4.09
N SER A 115 -15.44 9.65 3.70
CA SER A 115 -16.24 8.65 4.41
C SER A 115 -16.14 7.27 3.75
N SER A 116 -16.51 6.22 4.48
CA SER A 116 -16.53 4.85 3.92
C SER A 116 -17.43 4.72 2.69
N THR A 117 -18.44 5.57 2.54
CA THR A 117 -19.35 5.54 1.39
C THR A 117 -18.64 5.78 0.05
N GLU A 118 -17.51 6.49 0.05
CA GLU A 118 -16.71 6.72 -1.17
C GLU A 118 -15.99 5.45 -1.62
N ALA A 119 -15.64 4.58 -0.68
CA ALA A 119 -14.88 3.37 -0.94
C ALA A 119 -15.75 2.13 -1.23
N ILE A 120 -16.96 2.05 -0.67
CA ILE A 120 -17.80 0.83 -0.68
C ILE A 120 -18.03 0.32 -2.09
N ARG A 121 -18.45 1.20 -3.01
CA ARG A 121 -18.74 0.78 -4.38
C ARG A 121 -17.48 0.35 -5.15
N PRO A 122 -16.40 1.14 -5.21
CA PRO A 122 -15.17 0.71 -5.87
C PRO A 122 -14.56 -0.57 -5.28
N LEU A 123 -14.66 -0.78 -3.96
CA LEU A 123 -14.24 -2.03 -3.30
C LEU A 123 -15.10 -3.21 -3.75
N GLY A 124 -16.42 -3.02 -3.86
CA GLY A 124 -17.36 -4.03 -4.38
C GLY A 124 -17.02 -4.40 -5.83
N ASP A 125 -16.81 -3.42 -6.70
CA ASP A 125 -16.45 -3.62 -8.11
C ASP A 125 -15.12 -4.40 -8.25
N LEU A 126 -14.15 -4.16 -7.36
CA LEU A 126 -12.91 -4.94 -7.30
C LEU A 126 -13.16 -6.38 -6.89
N LEU A 127 -13.95 -6.63 -5.86
CA LEU A 127 -14.30 -7.97 -5.38
C LEU A 127 -15.05 -8.76 -6.45
N ASP A 128 -16.01 -8.14 -7.13
CA ASP A 128 -16.78 -8.73 -8.24
C ASP A 128 -15.88 -9.06 -9.44
N GLY A 129 -14.85 -8.24 -9.68
CA GLY A 129 -13.79 -8.50 -10.66
C GLY A 129 -12.81 -9.60 -10.25
N GLY A 130 -13.01 -10.23 -9.09
CA GLY A 130 -12.16 -11.30 -8.57
C GLY A 130 -10.84 -10.81 -7.96
N TRP A 131 -10.68 -9.50 -7.74
CA TRP A 131 -9.56 -8.93 -7.00
C TRP A 131 -9.74 -9.11 -5.50
N ARG A 132 -8.67 -8.97 -4.76
CA ARG A 132 -8.66 -9.04 -3.29
C ARG A 132 -8.10 -7.73 -2.74
N PRO A 133 -8.95 -6.74 -2.45
CA PRO A 133 -8.49 -5.46 -1.96
C PRO A 133 -7.82 -5.59 -0.59
N LEU A 134 -6.67 -4.92 -0.44
CA LEU A 134 -5.99 -4.64 0.81
C LEU A 134 -6.08 -3.13 1.03
N LEU A 135 -6.91 -2.70 1.97
CA LEU A 135 -7.07 -1.28 2.29
C LEU A 135 -5.84 -0.81 3.07
N ALA A 136 -5.10 0.10 2.48
CA ALA A 136 -3.90 0.68 3.04
C ALA A 136 -4.22 1.52 4.28
N HIS A 137 -3.29 1.50 5.26
CA HIS A 137 -3.31 2.36 6.46
C HIS A 137 -4.73 2.64 7.00
N ALA A 138 -5.52 1.57 7.20
CA ALA A 138 -6.93 1.64 7.55
C ALA A 138 -7.21 2.51 8.81
N GLU A 139 -6.25 2.60 9.69
CA GLU A 139 -6.30 3.41 10.90
C GLU A 139 -6.08 4.91 10.67
N ARG A 140 -5.61 5.34 9.49
CA ARG A 140 -5.31 6.75 9.20
C ARG A 140 -6.51 7.55 8.69
N TYR A 141 -7.60 6.89 8.31
CA TYR A 141 -8.81 7.59 7.86
C TYR A 141 -9.56 8.21 9.03
N GLY A 142 -9.68 9.54 9.03
CA GLY A 142 -10.33 10.28 10.11
C GLY A 142 -11.79 9.90 10.36
N TYR A 143 -12.49 9.42 9.35
CA TYR A 143 -13.84 8.91 9.48
C TYR A 143 -13.91 7.71 10.44
N PHE A 144 -13.00 6.75 10.34
CA PHE A 144 -13.00 5.54 11.16
C PHE A 144 -12.61 5.76 12.62
N TRP A 145 -12.03 6.89 12.96
CA TRP A 145 -11.80 7.23 14.37
C TRP A 145 -13.11 7.39 15.14
N LYS A 146 -14.16 7.87 14.44
CA LYS A 146 -15.51 8.06 14.99
C LYS A 146 -16.44 6.87 14.70
N HIS A 147 -16.16 6.12 13.64
CA HIS A 147 -16.97 5.02 13.13
C HIS A 147 -16.13 3.76 12.91
N PRO A 148 -15.47 3.22 13.94
CA PRO A 148 -14.58 2.07 13.79
C PRO A 148 -15.31 0.78 13.38
N GLU A 149 -16.63 0.68 13.63
CA GLU A 149 -17.50 -0.40 13.19
C GLU A 149 -17.54 -0.54 11.65
N ALA A 150 -17.43 0.58 10.93
CA ALA A 150 -17.44 0.57 9.46
C ALA A 150 -16.24 -0.20 8.86
N LEU A 151 -15.11 -0.30 9.58
CA LEU A 151 -13.99 -1.15 9.13
C LEU A 151 -14.32 -2.65 9.28
N ALA A 152 -15.10 -3.03 10.28
CA ALA A 152 -15.57 -4.41 10.41
C ALA A 152 -16.54 -4.76 9.27
N ASP A 153 -17.41 -3.82 8.87
CA ASP A 153 -18.30 -4.00 7.74
C ASP A 153 -17.52 -4.14 6.42
N ILE A 154 -16.50 -3.30 6.20
CA ILE A 154 -15.60 -3.39 5.05
C ILE A 154 -14.86 -4.74 5.04
N ALA A 155 -14.35 -5.18 6.19
CA ALA A 155 -13.68 -6.47 6.31
C ALA A 155 -14.65 -7.64 6.04
N ALA A 156 -15.91 -7.54 6.47
CA ALA A 156 -16.96 -8.54 6.22
C ALA A 156 -17.30 -8.67 4.73
N MET A 157 -17.08 -7.62 3.92
CA MET A 157 -17.20 -7.71 2.45
C MET A 157 -16.11 -8.60 1.83
N GLY A 158 -15.01 -8.90 2.54
CA GLY A 158 -13.86 -9.64 2.02
C GLY A 158 -12.61 -8.78 1.79
N VAL A 159 -12.66 -7.50 2.11
CA VAL A 159 -11.52 -6.57 2.05
C VAL A 159 -10.57 -6.90 3.21
N ARG A 160 -9.26 -6.90 2.93
CA ARG A 160 -8.24 -7.02 3.96
C ARG A 160 -7.80 -5.63 4.43
N LEU A 161 -7.41 -5.53 5.70
CA LEU A 161 -6.96 -4.25 6.27
C LEU A 161 -5.45 -4.30 6.54
N GLN A 162 -4.74 -3.27 6.11
CA GLN A 162 -3.35 -3.03 6.48
C GLN A 162 -3.30 -1.91 7.51
N VAL A 163 -2.46 -2.08 8.51
CA VAL A 163 -2.11 -1.08 9.52
C VAL A 163 -0.66 -0.67 9.33
N THR A 164 -0.35 0.63 9.46
CA THR A 164 1.01 1.14 9.40
C THR A 164 1.73 0.93 10.74
N ALA A 165 2.96 0.43 10.70
CA ALA A 165 3.78 0.20 11.89
C ALA A 165 4.01 1.49 12.69
N GLY A 166 4.29 2.61 12.02
CA GLY A 166 4.45 3.93 12.61
C GLY A 166 3.20 4.40 13.38
N SER A 167 1.99 3.99 12.97
CA SER A 167 0.76 4.27 13.73
C SER A 167 0.76 3.61 15.10
N LEU A 168 1.22 2.36 15.20
CA LEU A 168 1.37 1.66 16.48
C LEU A 168 2.40 2.33 17.40
N LEU A 169 3.41 2.97 16.82
CA LEU A 169 4.42 3.76 17.54
C LEU A 169 3.92 5.18 17.89
N GLY A 170 2.81 5.63 17.31
CA GLY A 170 2.20 6.93 17.58
C GLY A 170 2.62 8.06 16.65
N GLU A 171 3.35 7.78 15.57
CA GLU A 171 3.86 8.78 14.61
C GLU A 171 2.74 9.55 13.91
N PHE A 172 1.57 8.92 13.72
CA PHE A 172 0.40 9.53 13.09
C PHE A 172 -0.66 10.02 14.10
N GLY A 173 -0.24 10.20 15.38
CA GLY A 173 -1.07 10.74 16.44
C GLY A 173 -1.88 9.68 17.22
N SER A 174 -2.46 10.13 18.33
CA SER A 174 -3.10 9.22 19.29
C SER A 174 -4.36 8.54 18.76
N ALA A 175 -5.12 9.19 17.89
CA ALA A 175 -6.34 8.62 17.31
C ALA A 175 -6.02 7.45 16.37
N ALA A 176 -5.04 7.64 15.46
CA ALA A 176 -4.56 6.58 14.58
C ALA A 176 -3.99 5.41 15.39
N ARG A 177 -3.15 5.69 16.39
CA ARG A 177 -2.61 4.65 17.28
C ARG A 177 -3.70 3.84 17.96
N ALA A 178 -4.68 4.52 18.58
CA ALA A 178 -5.76 3.84 19.29
C ALA A 178 -6.58 2.92 18.37
N LEU A 179 -6.84 3.37 17.13
CA LEU A 179 -7.54 2.56 16.14
C LEU A 179 -6.65 1.39 15.65
N ALA A 180 -5.37 1.63 15.36
CA ALA A 180 -4.42 0.58 14.98
C ALA A 180 -4.36 -0.54 16.03
N GLU A 181 -4.18 -0.19 17.31
CA GLU A 181 -4.17 -1.16 18.42
C GLU A 181 -5.51 -1.91 18.53
N ARG A 182 -6.64 -1.23 18.30
CA ARG A 182 -7.96 -1.86 18.30
C ARG A 182 -8.11 -2.88 17.18
N LEU A 183 -7.68 -2.53 15.94
CA LEU A 183 -7.76 -3.43 14.79
C LEU A 183 -6.89 -4.68 14.99
N VAL A 184 -5.68 -4.52 15.52
CA VAL A 184 -4.79 -5.64 15.83
C VAL A 184 -5.41 -6.55 16.89
N ARG A 185 -5.92 -6.01 18.02
CA ARG A 185 -6.55 -6.81 19.08
C ARG A 185 -7.84 -7.51 18.64
N ALA A 186 -8.56 -6.93 17.67
CA ALA A 186 -9.78 -7.52 17.11
C ALA A 186 -9.49 -8.54 15.99
N GLU A 187 -8.20 -8.81 15.68
CA GLU A 187 -7.76 -9.71 14.61
C GLU A 187 -8.29 -9.31 13.22
N LEU A 188 -8.59 -8.01 13.03
CA LEU A 188 -9.05 -7.46 11.75
C LEU A 188 -7.88 -7.05 10.84
N THR A 189 -6.67 -6.92 11.40
CA THR A 189 -5.46 -6.58 10.65
C THR A 189 -4.92 -7.81 9.92
N ALA A 190 -4.83 -7.72 8.61
CA ALA A 190 -4.22 -8.77 7.78
C ALA A 190 -2.72 -8.56 7.57
N VAL A 191 -2.27 -7.30 7.55
CA VAL A 191 -0.89 -6.90 7.28
C VAL A 191 -0.52 -5.72 8.18
N VAL A 192 0.71 -5.74 8.70
CA VAL A 192 1.38 -4.55 9.24
C VAL A 192 2.54 -4.24 8.28
N ALA A 193 2.59 -3.01 7.78
CA ALA A 193 3.61 -2.55 6.81
C ALA A 193 4.16 -1.18 7.23
N THR A 194 5.21 -0.70 6.58
CA THR A 194 5.82 0.61 6.85
C THR A 194 5.05 1.76 6.22
#